data_d7cf1296abc4af4b887e1a71249a94c2
#
_entry.id   d7cf1296abc4af4b887e1a71249a94c2
#
_cell.length_a   1.000
_cell.length_b   1.000
_cell.length_c   1.000
_cell.angle_alpha   90.00
_cell.angle_beta   90.00
_cell.angle_gamma   90.00
#
_symmetry.space_group_name_H-M   'P 1'
#
loop_
_entity.id
_entity.type
_entity.pdbx_description
1 polymer ?
#
loop_
_entity_poly.entity_id
_entity_poly.type
_entity_poly.pdbx_seq_one_letter_code
_entity_poly.pdbx_strand_id
1 'polypeptide(L)'
;MVWTEYVKPNIEETFKRIEIKAEPGIYKLTSLKTGKAYIGKSTDVKKRIADHFKSTVGIKSIADQAVHHAILKEGFWNWTIEVITYADKDKLNELEKYYIEFFKTQEFGYNKNSGGGG
;
A
#
# COMPACT_ATOMS: atom_id res chain seq x y z
N MET A 1 -10.81 -0.96 -2.64
CA MET A 1 -11.64 -1.10 -1.45
C MET A 1 -11.57 0.16 -0.61
N VAL A 2 -12.71 0.59 -0.08
CA VAL A 2 -12.80 1.82 0.70
C VAL A 2 -12.97 1.48 2.17
N TRP A 3 -12.03 1.91 3.00
CA TRP A 3 -12.04 1.64 4.44
C TRP A 3 -13.15 2.34 5.20
N THR A 4 -13.65 3.46 4.68
CA THR A 4 -14.67 4.27 5.35
C THR A 4 -15.97 3.53 5.62
N GLU A 5 -16.18 2.39 4.95
CA GLU A 5 -17.37 1.55 5.14
C GLU A 5 -17.24 0.63 6.36
N TYR A 6 -16.08 0.58 6.99
CA TYR A 6 -15.79 -0.35 8.08
C TYR A 6 -15.70 0.35 9.42
N VAL A 7 -15.82 -0.44 10.48
CA VAL A 7 -15.75 0.08 11.84
C VAL A 7 -14.33 0.56 12.11
N LYS A 8 -14.19 1.84 12.20
CA LYS A 8 -12.94 2.55 12.40
C LYS A 8 -12.09 2.04 13.58
N PRO A 9 -12.67 1.68 14.75
CA PRO A 9 -11.84 1.30 15.90
C PRO A 9 -11.19 -0.07 15.83
N ASN A 10 -11.63 -0.96 14.95
CA ASN A 10 -11.12 -2.32 14.94
C ASN A 10 -10.49 -2.68 13.59
N ILE A 11 -9.23 -2.31 13.45
CA ILE A 11 -8.49 -2.54 12.22
C ILE A 11 -8.25 -4.02 11.93
N GLU A 12 -8.07 -4.84 12.96
CA GLU A 12 -7.84 -6.27 12.76
C GLU A 12 -9.07 -6.98 12.22
N GLU A 13 -10.23 -6.64 12.72
CA GLU A 13 -11.48 -7.17 12.21
C GLU A 13 -11.74 -6.71 10.79
N THR A 14 -11.41 -5.46 10.50
CA THR A 14 -11.51 -4.92 9.15
C THR A 14 -10.64 -5.72 8.18
N PHE A 15 -9.41 -6.05 8.58
CA PHE A 15 -8.51 -6.84 7.74
C PHE A 15 -9.02 -8.25 7.47
N LYS A 16 -9.77 -8.85 8.40
CA LYS A 16 -10.36 -10.16 8.19
C LYS A 16 -11.43 -10.16 7.11
N ARG A 17 -12.06 -9.03 6.87
CA ARG A 17 -13.11 -8.89 5.86
C ARG A 17 -12.56 -8.61 4.47
N ILE A 18 -11.30 -8.19 4.38
CA ILE A 18 -10.67 -7.87 3.10
C ILE A 18 -10.06 -9.13 2.52
N GLU A 19 -10.48 -9.50 1.34
CA GLU A 19 -9.92 -10.67 0.66
C GLU A 19 -8.64 -10.29 -0.08
N ILE A 20 -7.55 -10.29 0.66
CA ILE A 20 -6.22 -10.06 0.11
C ILE A 20 -5.41 -11.33 0.34
N LYS A 21 -4.82 -11.85 -0.71
CA LYS A 21 -4.03 -13.08 -0.61
C LYS A 21 -2.64 -12.83 -0.05
N ALA A 22 -2.17 -13.78 0.75
CA ALA A 22 -0.80 -13.77 1.26
C ALA A 22 0.15 -14.32 0.18
N GLU A 23 0.23 -13.61 -0.94
CA GLU A 23 1.01 -14.00 -2.12
C GLU A 23 1.82 -12.82 -2.62
N PRO A 24 2.86 -13.07 -3.43
CA PRO A 24 3.63 -11.98 -4.03
C PRO A 24 2.78 -11.16 -4.99
N GLY A 25 2.94 -9.85 -4.96
CA GLY A 25 2.17 -9.00 -5.85
C GLY A 25 2.49 -7.52 -5.72
N ILE A 26 1.73 -6.75 -6.47
CA ILE A 26 1.80 -5.29 -6.52
C ILE A 26 0.48 -4.73 -6.01
N TYR A 27 0.54 -3.75 -5.13
CA TYR A 27 -0.65 -3.12 -4.57
C TYR A 27 -0.57 -1.60 -4.67
N LYS A 28 -1.73 -0.97 -4.54
CA LYS A 28 -1.85 0.48 -4.61
C LYS A 28 -2.68 0.97 -3.43
N LEU A 29 -2.17 1.95 -2.73
CA LEU A 29 -2.86 2.63 -1.64
C LEU A 29 -3.14 4.05 -2.08
N THR A 30 -4.39 4.49 -2.00
CA THR A 30 -4.78 5.84 -2.45
C THR A 30 -5.46 6.59 -1.32
N SER A 31 -5.01 7.82 -1.09
CA SER A 31 -5.63 8.72 -0.11
C SER A 31 -6.94 9.26 -0.67
N LEU A 32 -8.01 9.14 0.10
CA LEU A 32 -9.29 9.74 -0.25
C LEU A 32 -9.27 11.25 -0.08
N LYS A 33 -8.37 11.75 0.75
CA LYS A 33 -8.27 13.20 1.01
C LYS A 33 -7.49 13.95 -0.06
N THR A 34 -6.41 13.35 -0.56
CA THR A 34 -5.51 14.04 -1.49
C THR A 34 -5.56 13.50 -2.90
N GLY A 35 -6.07 12.27 -3.07
CA GLY A 35 -6.01 11.57 -4.35
C GLY A 35 -4.65 11.00 -4.69
N LYS A 36 -3.64 11.25 -3.85
CA LYS A 36 -2.28 10.74 -4.08
C LYS A 36 -2.20 9.27 -3.74
N ALA A 37 -1.35 8.56 -4.46
CA ALA A 37 -1.24 7.11 -4.33
C ALA A 37 0.19 6.65 -4.08
N TYR A 38 0.28 5.40 -3.63
CA TYR A 38 1.54 4.71 -3.41
C TYR A 38 1.45 3.33 -4.03
N ILE A 39 2.45 2.96 -4.81
CA ILE A 39 2.60 1.64 -5.39
C ILE A 39 3.63 0.88 -4.57
N GLY A 40 3.26 -0.30 -4.10
CA GLY A 40 4.17 -1.15 -3.35
C GLY A 40 4.26 -2.55 -3.92
N LYS A 41 5.32 -3.23 -3.55
CA LYS A 41 5.51 -4.64 -3.87
C LYS A 41 5.75 -5.41 -2.58
N SER A 42 5.38 -6.69 -2.57
CA SER A 42 5.67 -7.56 -1.44
C SER A 42 5.61 -9.00 -1.87
N THR A 43 6.40 -9.85 -1.20
CA THR A 43 6.28 -11.29 -1.35
C THR A 43 5.07 -11.83 -0.58
N ASP A 44 4.48 -11.01 0.27
CA ASP A 44 3.26 -11.30 1.02
C ASP A 44 2.44 -10.02 1.10
N VAL A 45 1.60 -9.78 0.10
CA VAL A 45 0.82 -8.55 -0.03
C VAL A 45 -0.09 -8.34 1.17
N LYS A 46 -0.73 -9.40 1.65
CA LYS A 46 -1.64 -9.28 2.79
C LYS A 46 -0.93 -8.75 4.03
N LYS A 47 0.21 -9.34 4.34
CA LYS A 47 1.00 -8.93 5.51
C LYS A 47 1.51 -7.49 5.35
N ARG A 48 1.98 -7.15 4.17
CA ARG A 48 2.55 -5.82 3.92
C ARG A 48 1.51 -4.73 4.05
N ILE A 49 0.33 -4.93 3.51
CA ILE A 49 -0.76 -3.97 3.65
C ILE A 49 -1.18 -3.86 5.12
N ALA A 50 -1.26 -4.97 5.82
CA ALA A 50 -1.57 -4.95 7.24
C ALA A 50 -0.52 -4.15 8.02
N ASP A 51 0.76 -4.29 7.68
CA ASP A 51 1.84 -3.54 8.33
C ASP A 51 1.69 -2.04 8.11
N HIS A 52 1.26 -1.60 6.93
CA HIS A 52 1.02 -0.18 6.67
C HIS A 52 -0.06 0.39 7.58
N PHE A 53 -1.10 -0.37 7.85
CA PHE A 53 -2.30 0.14 8.53
C PHE A 53 -2.40 -0.22 10.01
N LYS A 54 -1.85 -1.35 10.43
CA LYS A 54 -1.97 -1.81 11.82
C LYS A 54 -0.97 -1.16 12.76
N SER A 55 0.18 -0.81 12.25
CA SER A 55 1.26 -0.39 13.11
C SER A 55 1.58 1.08 12.95
N THR A 56 1.51 1.77 14.04
CA THR A 56 2.07 3.11 14.13
C THR A 56 3.56 3.04 14.41
N VAL A 57 4.10 1.86 14.62
CA VAL A 57 5.49 1.69 15.11
C VAL A 57 6.31 0.69 14.34
N GLY A 58 5.74 -0.11 13.48
CA GLY A 58 6.46 -1.24 12.93
C GLY A 58 7.22 -1.01 11.65
N ILE A 59 6.81 -0.03 10.88
CA ILE A 59 7.40 0.19 9.57
C ILE A 59 8.60 1.11 9.71
N LYS A 60 9.76 0.55 9.44
CA LYS A 60 11.02 1.29 9.57
C LYS A 60 11.70 1.54 8.24
N SER A 61 11.12 1.07 7.16
CA SER A 61 11.69 1.29 5.84
C SER A 61 11.58 2.76 5.45
N ILE A 62 12.67 3.33 5.01
CA ILE A 62 12.68 4.71 4.54
C ILE A 62 11.78 4.88 3.31
N ALA A 63 11.71 3.84 2.47
CA ALA A 63 10.88 3.88 1.27
C ALA A 63 9.40 4.05 1.58
N ASP A 64 8.96 3.61 2.76
CA ASP A 64 7.56 3.64 3.16
C ASP A 64 7.18 4.86 4.01
N GLN A 65 8.15 5.65 4.44
CA GLN A 65 7.89 6.71 5.41
C GLN A 65 6.84 7.72 4.98
N ALA A 66 6.88 8.15 3.73
CA ALA A 66 5.95 9.17 3.26
C ALA A 66 4.51 8.68 3.31
N VAL A 67 4.24 7.48 2.81
CA VAL A 67 2.89 6.93 2.84
C VAL A 67 2.47 6.58 4.25
N HIS A 68 3.39 6.07 5.06
CA HIS A 68 3.09 5.73 6.45
C HIS A 68 2.67 6.96 7.26
N HIS A 69 3.41 8.05 7.12
CA HIS A 69 3.05 9.31 7.79
C HIS A 69 1.71 9.85 7.32
N ALA A 70 1.42 9.73 6.03
CA ALA A 70 0.14 10.16 5.49
C ALA A 70 -1.01 9.33 6.05
N ILE A 71 -0.83 8.02 6.17
CA ILE A 71 -1.86 7.15 6.76
C ILE A 71 -2.10 7.51 8.22
N LEU A 72 -1.05 7.75 8.98
CA LEU A 72 -1.17 8.15 10.38
C LEU A 72 -1.88 9.48 10.53
N LYS A 73 -1.55 10.44 9.69
CA LYS A 73 -2.11 11.78 9.75
C LYS A 73 -3.59 11.80 9.36
N GLU A 74 -3.94 11.07 8.31
CA GLU A 74 -5.29 11.12 7.74
C GLU A 74 -6.24 10.08 8.34
N GLY A 75 -5.69 9.03 8.93
CA GLY A 75 -6.47 7.90 9.41
C GLY A 75 -6.62 6.84 8.32
N PHE A 76 -6.45 5.57 8.72
CA PHE A 76 -6.47 4.47 7.75
C PHE A 76 -7.79 4.36 6.99
N TRP A 77 -8.88 4.80 7.59
CA TRP A 77 -10.21 4.74 6.97
C TRP A 77 -10.39 5.74 5.82
N ASN A 78 -9.42 6.64 5.62
CA ASN A 78 -9.43 7.58 4.50
C ASN A 78 -8.57 7.09 3.32
N TRP A 79 -8.35 5.80 3.24
CA TRP A 79 -7.52 5.19 2.20
C TRP A 79 -8.26 4.07 1.49
N THR A 80 -7.97 3.89 0.20
CA THR A 80 -8.42 2.73 -0.53
C THR A 80 -7.27 1.77 -0.70
N ILE A 81 -7.57 0.48 -0.80
CA ILE A 81 -6.60 -0.57 -1.05
C ILE A 81 -6.98 -1.27 -2.34
N GLU A 82 -6.00 -1.46 -3.21
CA GLU A 82 -6.20 -2.17 -4.46
C GLU A 82 -5.00 -3.08 -4.70
N VAL A 83 -5.25 -4.37 -4.94
CA VAL A 83 -4.20 -5.25 -5.40
C VAL A 83 -4.24 -5.21 -6.92
N ILE A 84 -3.16 -4.71 -7.52
CA ILE A 84 -3.10 -4.55 -8.96
C ILE A 84 -2.92 -5.89 -9.64
N THR A 85 -1.96 -6.67 -9.16
CA THR A 85 -1.72 -8.01 -9.70
C THR A 85 -0.94 -8.84 -8.69
N TYR A 86 -1.19 -10.14 -8.70
CA TYR A 86 -0.32 -11.11 -8.05
C TYR A 86 0.64 -11.64 -9.11
N ALA A 87 1.89 -11.87 -8.75
CA ALA A 87 2.90 -12.33 -9.68
C ALA A 87 4.05 -12.99 -8.92
N ASP A 88 4.85 -13.79 -9.61
CA ASP A 88 6.02 -14.41 -9.01
C ASP A 88 6.99 -13.34 -8.50
N LYS A 89 7.67 -13.66 -7.41
CA LYS A 89 8.54 -12.67 -6.77
C LYS A 89 9.66 -12.15 -7.67
N ASP A 90 10.11 -12.93 -8.64
CA ASP A 90 11.15 -12.51 -9.58
C ASP A 90 10.66 -11.46 -10.58
N LYS A 91 9.35 -11.24 -10.66
CA LYS A 91 8.74 -10.24 -11.53
C LYS A 91 8.42 -8.94 -10.80
N LEU A 92 8.51 -8.92 -9.48
CA LEU A 92 8.01 -7.79 -8.69
C LEU A 92 8.74 -6.48 -8.94
N ASN A 93 10.06 -6.51 -9.08
CA ASN A 93 10.81 -5.28 -9.31
C ASN A 93 10.41 -4.60 -10.62
N GLU A 94 10.29 -5.39 -11.67
CA GLU A 94 9.90 -4.89 -12.98
C GLU A 94 8.47 -4.35 -12.97
N LEU A 95 7.56 -5.08 -12.36
CA LEU A 95 6.17 -4.67 -12.27
C LEU A 95 5.98 -3.42 -11.42
N GLU A 96 6.68 -3.34 -10.29
CA GLU A 96 6.62 -2.15 -9.45
C GLU A 96 7.05 -0.91 -10.21
N LYS A 97 8.18 -1.00 -10.90
CA LYS A 97 8.70 0.09 -11.72
C LYS A 97 7.70 0.50 -12.79
N TYR A 98 7.10 -0.49 -13.45
CA TYR A 98 6.09 -0.24 -14.48
C TYR A 98 4.90 0.55 -13.92
N TYR A 99 4.35 0.11 -12.79
CA TYR A 99 3.16 0.73 -12.24
C TYR A 99 3.42 2.09 -11.59
N ILE A 100 4.61 2.29 -11.01
CA ILE A 100 4.99 3.61 -10.51
C ILE A 100 5.00 4.61 -11.67
N GLU A 101 5.56 4.21 -12.81
CA GLU A 101 5.57 5.04 -14.00
C GLU A 101 4.16 5.24 -14.56
N PHE A 102 3.39 4.15 -14.64
CA PHE A 102 2.03 4.20 -15.18
C PHE A 102 1.13 5.16 -14.40
N PHE A 103 1.17 5.07 -13.08
CA PHE A 103 0.35 5.92 -12.21
C PHE A 103 1.05 7.21 -11.80
N LYS A 104 2.31 7.38 -12.16
CA LYS A 104 3.12 8.56 -11.84
C LYS A 104 3.17 8.87 -10.35
N THR A 105 3.27 7.83 -9.54
CA THR A 105 3.24 7.97 -8.09
C THR A 105 4.54 8.50 -7.50
N GLN A 106 5.62 8.49 -8.25
CA GLN A 106 6.85 9.16 -7.82
C GLN A 106 6.70 10.68 -7.96
N GLU A 107 6.13 11.13 -9.07
CA GLU A 107 5.97 12.55 -9.34
C GLU A 107 4.79 13.17 -8.56
N PHE A 108 3.66 12.47 -8.53
CA PHE A 108 2.42 13.01 -7.96
C PHE A 108 1.88 12.22 -6.79
N GLY A 109 2.65 11.30 -6.23
CA GLY A 109 2.19 10.44 -5.15
C GLY A 109 3.23 10.29 -4.05
N TYR A 110 3.18 9.13 -3.39
CA TYR A 110 4.02 8.88 -2.21
C TYR A 110 5.26 8.02 -2.48
N ASN A 111 5.50 7.62 -3.72
CA ASN A 111 6.72 6.89 -4.03
C ASN A 111 7.91 7.84 -4.13
N LYS A 112 9.00 7.50 -3.45
CA LYS A 112 10.19 8.34 -3.42
C LYS A 112 11.19 8.04 -4.52
N ASN A 113 11.08 6.87 -5.14
CA ASN A 113 11.95 6.48 -6.23
C ASN A 113 11.13 5.79 -7.32
N SER A 114 11.79 5.45 -8.41
CA SER A 114 11.11 4.84 -9.57
C SER A 114 10.78 3.37 -9.39
N GLY A 115 11.17 2.79 -8.25
CA GLY A 115 10.93 1.37 -8.00
C GLY A 115 11.92 0.46 -8.68
N GLY A 116 11.67 -0.84 -8.60
CA GLY A 116 12.51 -1.85 -9.24
C GLY A 116 13.80 -2.19 -8.52
N GLY A 117 14.15 -1.44 -7.50
CA GLY A 117 15.33 -1.70 -6.69
C GLY A 117 15.03 -2.61 -5.52
N GLY A 118 16.03 -3.17 -4.94
CA GLY A 118 15.93 -4.08 -3.81
C GLY A 118 15.35 -3.50 -2.53
#